data_0e409017849ea7fa4504efaeabd27e87
#
_entry.id   0e409017849ea7fa4504efaeabd27e87
#
_cell.length_a   1.000
_cell.length_b   1.000
_cell.length_c   1.000
_cell.angle_alpha   90.00
_cell.angle_beta   90.00
_cell.angle_gamma   90.00
#
_symmetry.space_group_name_H-M   'P 1'
#
loop_
_entity.id
_entity.type
_entity.pdbx_description
1 polymer ?
#
loop_
_entity_poly.entity_id
_entity_poly.type
_entity_poly.pdbx_seq_one_letter_code
_entity_poly.pdbx_strand_id
1 'polypeptide(L)'
;MKVLVTGATSGLGRNAVEYLRNKGISVRATGRNEAMGKLLSKMGAEFIPADLTELVSSQAKVMLAGIDTLWHCSSFTSPWGTQQAFDLANVRATRRLGEWSVAWGVRNFVHISSPSLYFDYHHHRDIQEDFRPHRFANEFARSKAASEEVINLLAQANPHTRFTILRPQ
;
A
#
# COMPACT_ATOMS: atom_id res chain seq x y z
N MET A 1 -11.32 -16.35 2.90
CA MET A 1 -10.36 -15.23 2.97
C MET A 1 -10.84 -14.08 2.09
N LYS A 2 -10.80 -12.88 2.61
CA LYS A 2 -11.15 -11.68 1.83
C LYS A 2 -9.98 -10.71 1.86
N VAL A 3 -9.55 -10.27 0.68
CA VAL A 3 -8.39 -9.39 0.51
C VAL A 3 -8.86 -8.00 0.09
N LEU A 4 -8.40 -6.97 0.80
CA LEU A 4 -8.54 -5.58 0.36
C LEU A 4 -7.30 -5.20 -0.43
N VAL A 5 -7.49 -4.67 -1.65
CA VAL A 5 -6.41 -4.13 -2.47
C VAL A 5 -6.59 -2.62 -2.58
N THR A 6 -5.62 -1.85 -2.11
CA THR A 6 -5.58 -0.40 -2.32
C THR A 6 -4.81 -0.08 -3.59
N GLY A 7 -5.03 1.10 -4.17
CA GLY A 7 -4.42 1.45 -5.45
C GLY A 7 -4.87 0.53 -6.58
N ALA A 8 -6.09 0.00 -6.47
CA ALA A 8 -6.58 -1.07 -7.33
C ALA A 8 -6.96 -0.60 -8.73
N THR A 9 -7.05 0.71 -8.97
CA THR A 9 -7.49 1.24 -10.25
C THR A 9 -6.35 1.44 -11.25
N SER A 10 -5.11 1.18 -10.86
CA SER A 10 -3.96 1.33 -11.77
C SER A 10 -2.81 0.41 -11.37
N GLY A 11 -1.92 0.15 -12.34
CA GLY A 11 -0.64 -0.52 -12.12
C GLY A 11 -0.74 -1.86 -11.43
N LEU A 12 0.13 -2.05 -10.44
CA LEU A 12 0.25 -3.30 -9.71
C LEU A 12 -1.05 -3.68 -8.98
N GLY A 13 -1.75 -2.71 -8.41
CA GLY A 13 -3.00 -2.96 -7.68
C GLY A 13 -4.07 -3.55 -8.58
N ARG A 14 -4.22 -3.05 -9.81
CA ARG A 14 -5.15 -3.60 -10.79
C ARG A 14 -4.78 -5.05 -11.14
N ASN A 15 -3.51 -5.30 -11.38
CA ASN A 15 -3.03 -6.66 -11.67
C ASN A 15 -3.24 -7.60 -10.50
N ALA A 16 -3.08 -7.10 -9.28
CA ALA A 16 -3.34 -7.88 -8.07
C ALA A 16 -4.80 -8.31 -7.96
N VAL A 17 -5.75 -7.41 -8.25
CA VAL A 17 -7.17 -7.73 -8.24
C VAL A 17 -7.48 -8.84 -9.26
N GLU A 18 -7.00 -8.70 -10.48
CA GLU A 18 -7.19 -9.69 -11.53
C GLU A 18 -6.63 -11.06 -11.12
N TYR A 19 -5.39 -11.08 -10.62
CA TYR A 19 -4.75 -12.31 -10.16
C TYR A 19 -5.57 -13.00 -9.07
N LEU A 20 -5.97 -12.24 -8.05
CA LEU A 20 -6.74 -12.80 -6.93
C LEU A 20 -8.11 -13.32 -7.38
N ARG A 21 -8.80 -12.59 -8.25
CA ARG A 21 -10.08 -13.02 -8.76
C ARG A 21 -9.95 -14.28 -9.63
N ASN A 22 -8.89 -14.38 -10.43
CA ASN A 22 -8.64 -15.61 -11.22
C ASN A 22 -8.37 -16.81 -10.33
N LYS A 23 -7.89 -16.61 -9.10
CA LYS A 23 -7.72 -17.66 -8.09
C LYS A 23 -8.99 -17.94 -7.30
N GLY A 24 -10.10 -17.27 -7.59
CA GLY A 24 -11.35 -17.44 -6.86
C GLY A 24 -11.35 -16.81 -5.47
N ILE A 25 -10.42 -15.90 -5.18
CA ILE A 25 -10.32 -15.24 -3.88
C ILE A 25 -11.26 -14.03 -3.86
N SER A 26 -11.99 -13.85 -2.76
CA SER A 26 -12.86 -12.70 -2.57
C SER A 26 -12.04 -11.43 -2.40
N VAL A 27 -12.34 -10.40 -3.19
CA VAL A 27 -11.57 -9.15 -3.24
C VAL A 27 -12.49 -7.95 -3.03
N ARG A 28 -12.06 -7.07 -2.13
CA ARG A 28 -12.53 -5.70 -2.07
C ARG A 28 -11.43 -4.81 -2.61
N ALA A 29 -11.79 -3.87 -3.49
CA ALA A 29 -10.84 -3.00 -4.16
C ALA A 29 -11.18 -1.55 -3.87
N THR A 30 -10.16 -0.70 -3.73
CA THR A 30 -10.35 0.73 -3.55
C THR A 30 -9.38 1.53 -4.41
N GLY A 31 -9.83 2.69 -4.87
CA GLY A 31 -9.06 3.62 -5.67
C GLY A 31 -9.91 4.83 -5.99
N ARG A 32 -9.30 5.82 -6.67
CA ARG A 32 -9.97 7.08 -6.97
C ARG A 32 -10.70 7.07 -8.32
N ASN A 33 -10.33 6.19 -9.23
CA ASN A 33 -10.88 6.16 -10.59
C ASN A 33 -12.12 5.27 -10.63
N GLU A 34 -13.31 5.90 -10.64
CA GLU A 34 -14.56 5.15 -10.59
C GLU A 34 -14.87 4.42 -11.90
N ALA A 35 -14.41 4.92 -13.04
CA ALA A 35 -14.57 4.23 -14.32
C ALA A 35 -13.81 2.90 -14.31
N MET A 36 -12.57 2.89 -13.82
CA MET A 36 -11.81 1.66 -13.64
C MET A 36 -12.44 0.77 -12.56
N GLY A 37 -13.01 1.38 -11.52
CA GLY A 37 -13.75 0.64 -10.48
C GLY A 37 -14.89 -0.18 -11.04
N LYS A 38 -15.59 0.31 -12.04
CA LYS A 38 -16.65 -0.44 -12.73
C LYS A 38 -16.09 -1.69 -13.43
N LEU A 39 -14.92 -1.59 -14.03
CA LEU A 39 -14.26 -2.74 -14.64
C LEU A 39 -13.87 -3.78 -13.59
N LEU A 40 -13.36 -3.34 -12.45
CA LEU A 40 -13.03 -4.25 -11.35
C LEU A 40 -14.28 -4.95 -10.81
N SER A 41 -15.40 -4.24 -10.72
CA SER A 41 -16.69 -4.83 -10.32
C SER A 41 -17.14 -5.91 -11.30
N LYS A 42 -16.91 -5.73 -12.59
CA LYS A 42 -17.19 -6.75 -13.62
C LYS A 42 -16.33 -7.99 -13.47
N MET A 43 -15.15 -7.87 -12.86
CA MET A 43 -14.30 -9.03 -12.52
C MET A 43 -14.77 -9.74 -11.26
N GLY A 44 -15.78 -9.22 -10.58
CA GLY A 44 -16.33 -9.79 -9.36
C GLY A 44 -15.74 -9.21 -8.07
N ALA A 45 -14.95 -8.14 -8.15
CA ALA A 45 -14.47 -7.44 -6.96
C ALA A 45 -15.53 -6.47 -6.44
N GLU A 46 -15.57 -6.29 -5.12
CA GLU A 46 -16.39 -5.24 -4.50
C GLU A 46 -15.56 -3.94 -4.54
N PHE A 47 -16.04 -2.92 -5.23
CA PHE A 47 -15.30 -1.67 -5.36
C PHE A 47 -15.86 -0.60 -4.44
N ILE A 48 -14.98 0.04 -3.65
CA ILE A 48 -15.30 1.18 -2.81
C ILE A 48 -14.40 2.34 -3.25
N PRO A 49 -14.97 3.41 -3.87
CA PRO A 49 -14.16 4.57 -4.25
C PRO A 49 -13.68 5.31 -3.00
N ALA A 50 -12.39 5.64 -2.95
CA ALA A 50 -11.81 6.40 -1.85
C ALA A 50 -10.48 7.03 -2.26
N ASP A 51 -10.19 8.17 -1.61
CA ASP A 51 -8.86 8.76 -1.57
C ASP A 51 -8.29 8.52 -0.17
N LEU A 52 -7.23 7.73 -0.09
CA LEU A 52 -6.65 7.35 1.19
C LEU A 52 -6.04 8.52 1.96
N THR A 53 -5.70 9.62 1.27
CA THR A 53 -5.17 10.81 1.94
C THR A 53 -6.25 11.58 2.71
N GLU A 54 -7.52 11.35 2.37
CA GLU A 54 -8.68 12.00 2.98
C GLU A 54 -9.57 11.04 3.76
N LEU A 55 -9.16 9.78 3.86
CA LEU A 55 -9.96 8.74 4.50
C LEU A 55 -10.15 9.04 5.99
N VAL A 56 -11.39 8.93 6.45
CA VAL A 56 -11.73 9.10 7.86
C VAL A 56 -12.10 7.76 8.50
N SER A 57 -12.11 7.72 9.81
CA SER A 57 -12.32 6.52 10.62
C SER A 57 -13.58 5.74 10.25
N SER A 58 -14.71 6.42 10.04
CA SER A 58 -15.97 5.77 9.67
C SER A 58 -15.91 5.08 8.31
N GLN A 59 -15.22 5.68 7.35
CA GLN A 59 -14.98 5.08 6.03
C GLN A 59 -14.04 3.89 6.12
N ALA A 60 -12.97 4.03 6.91
CA ALA A 60 -12.00 2.95 7.12
C ALA A 60 -12.67 1.72 7.73
N LYS A 61 -13.59 1.91 8.67
CA LYS A 61 -14.34 0.82 9.30
C LYS A 61 -15.11 0.00 8.26
N VAL A 62 -15.80 0.67 7.35
CA VAL A 62 -16.54 0.01 6.27
C VAL A 62 -15.57 -0.71 5.32
N MET A 63 -14.50 -0.04 4.95
CA MET A 63 -13.50 -0.57 4.03
C MET A 63 -12.81 -1.82 4.57
N LEU A 64 -12.54 -1.87 5.87
CA LEU A 64 -11.82 -2.97 6.50
C LEU A 64 -12.71 -4.06 7.09
N ALA A 65 -14.03 -3.87 7.08
CA ALA A 65 -14.96 -4.85 7.65
C ALA A 65 -14.83 -6.20 6.94
N GLY A 66 -14.54 -7.26 7.70
CA GLY A 66 -14.42 -8.61 7.17
C GLY A 66 -13.15 -8.89 6.39
N ILE A 67 -12.19 -7.98 6.40
CA ILE A 67 -10.93 -8.16 5.67
C ILE A 67 -9.93 -8.96 6.52
N ASP A 68 -9.38 -10.02 5.94
CA ASP A 68 -8.31 -10.82 6.55
C ASP A 68 -6.93 -10.30 6.18
N THR A 69 -6.77 -9.88 4.93
CA THR A 69 -5.48 -9.50 4.36
C THR A 69 -5.64 -8.21 3.56
N LEU A 70 -4.70 -7.30 3.74
CA LEU A 70 -4.66 -6.05 3.00
C LEU A 70 -3.40 -6.00 2.14
N TRP A 71 -3.57 -5.76 0.84
CA TRP A 71 -2.47 -5.49 -0.09
C TRP A 71 -2.46 -3.99 -0.39
N HIS A 72 -1.54 -3.30 0.26
CA HIS A 72 -1.42 -1.85 0.13
C HIS A 72 -0.53 -1.50 -1.06
N CYS A 73 -1.16 -1.37 -2.24
CA CYS A 73 -0.49 -1.05 -3.48
C CYS A 73 -0.56 0.44 -3.83
N SER A 74 -1.33 1.22 -3.08
CA SER A 74 -1.50 2.65 -3.33
C SER A 74 -0.23 3.42 -2.99
N SER A 75 0.22 4.29 -3.90
CA SER A 75 1.30 5.24 -3.63
C SER A 75 1.25 6.39 -4.62
N PHE A 76 1.87 7.50 -4.23
CA PHE A 76 2.07 8.65 -5.10
C PHE A 76 3.44 8.49 -5.78
N THR A 77 3.43 8.38 -7.11
CA THR A 77 4.62 8.03 -7.89
C THR A 77 5.02 9.11 -8.89
N SER A 78 4.36 10.27 -8.88
CA SER A 78 4.65 11.35 -9.82
C SER A 78 6.13 11.77 -9.73
N PRO A 79 6.81 12.02 -10.86
CA PRO A 79 8.16 12.56 -10.84
C PRO A 79 8.20 14.02 -10.34
N TRP A 80 7.06 14.67 -10.32
CA TRP A 80 6.89 16.05 -9.87
C TRP A 80 5.96 16.05 -8.67
N GLY A 81 6.43 16.48 -7.55
CA GLY A 81 5.58 16.58 -6.37
C GLY A 81 6.32 17.25 -5.24
N THR A 82 5.56 17.88 -4.35
CA THR A 82 6.12 18.45 -3.14
C THR A 82 6.43 17.36 -2.13
N GLN A 83 7.36 17.62 -1.24
CA GLN A 83 7.63 16.75 -0.10
C GLN A 83 6.33 16.45 0.67
N GLN A 84 5.50 17.47 0.86
CA GLN A 84 4.23 17.33 1.58
C GLN A 84 3.29 16.34 0.88
N ALA A 85 3.17 16.41 -0.46
CA ALA A 85 2.32 15.49 -1.21
C ALA A 85 2.80 14.05 -1.07
N PHE A 86 4.10 13.79 -1.16
CA PHE A 86 4.66 12.46 -0.95
C PHE A 86 4.46 11.97 0.47
N ASP A 87 4.62 12.84 1.47
CA ASP A 87 4.43 12.45 2.87
C ASP A 87 2.95 12.13 3.17
N LEU A 88 2.02 12.90 2.63
CA LEU A 88 0.59 12.62 2.81
C LEU A 88 0.19 11.28 2.19
N ALA A 89 0.58 11.04 0.95
CA ALA A 89 0.13 9.87 0.20
C ALA A 89 0.91 8.60 0.58
N ASN A 90 2.23 8.70 0.80
CA ASN A 90 3.08 7.52 0.99
C ASN A 90 3.41 7.23 2.46
N VAL A 91 3.39 8.22 3.32
CA VAL A 91 3.75 8.04 4.73
C VAL A 91 2.52 8.09 5.62
N ARG A 92 1.81 9.21 5.66
CA ARG A 92 0.67 9.40 6.55
C ARG A 92 -0.48 8.45 6.23
N ALA A 93 -0.84 8.31 4.96
CA ALA A 93 -1.91 7.41 4.55
C ALA A 93 -1.59 5.96 4.92
N THR A 94 -0.36 5.53 4.73
CA THR A 94 0.10 4.19 5.10
C THR A 94 0.04 3.99 6.61
N ARG A 95 0.48 4.96 7.41
CA ARG A 95 0.41 4.88 8.88
C ARG A 95 -1.04 4.72 9.35
N ARG A 96 -1.92 5.59 8.88
CA ARG A 96 -3.33 5.56 9.30
C ARG A 96 -4.01 4.26 8.90
N LEU A 97 -3.75 3.79 7.68
CA LEU A 97 -4.31 2.53 7.20
C LEU A 97 -3.80 1.35 8.03
N GLY A 98 -2.51 1.35 8.37
CA GLY A 98 -1.92 0.33 9.24
C GLY A 98 -2.52 0.34 10.63
N GLU A 99 -2.70 1.51 11.23
CA GLU A 99 -3.32 1.65 12.56
C GLU A 99 -4.76 1.18 12.55
N TRP A 100 -5.56 1.54 11.55
CA TRP A 100 -6.93 1.06 11.42
C TRP A 100 -7.00 -0.45 11.17
N SER A 101 -6.05 -0.98 10.38
CA SER A 101 -5.98 -2.43 10.13
C SER A 101 -5.77 -3.20 11.42
N VAL A 102 -4.89 -2.73 12.29
CA VAL A 102 -4.70 -3.30 13.62
C VAL A 102 -5.99 -3.19 14.45
N ALA A 103 -6.60 -2.02 14.47
CA ALA A 103 -7.79 -1.77 15.27
C ALA A 103 -8.98 -2.65 14.87
N TRP A 104 -9.13 -2.93 13.58
CA TRP A 104 -10.25 -3.71 13.07
C TRP A 104 -9.91 -5.15 12.67
N GLY A 105 -8.79 -5.67 13.17
CA GLY A 105 -8.53 -7.11 13.16
C GLY A 105 -8.04 -7.68 11.85
N VAL A 106 -7.45 -6.88 10.98
CA VAL A 106 -6.76 -7.38 9.79
C VAL A 106 -5.55 -8.21 10.26
N ARG A 107 -5.43 -9.44 9.76
CA ARG A 107 -4.35 -10.35 10.19
C ARG A 107 -3.06 -10.15 9.45
N ASN A 108 -3.14 -9.81 8.17
CA ASN A 108 -1.96 -9.65 7.31
C ASN A 108 -2.04 -8.33 6.57
N PHE A 109 -0.99 -7.54 6.67
CA PHE A 109 -0.85 -6.28 5.96
C PHE A 109 0.41 -6.38 5.08
N VAL A 110 0.23 -6.41 3.77
CA VAL A 110 1.34 -6.46 2.80
C VAL A 110 1.53 -5.07 2.22
N HIS A 111 2.64 -4.45 2.56
CA HIS A 111 3.01 -3.13 2.05
C HIS A 111 3.88 -3.27 0.80
N ILE A 112 3.44 -2.68 -0.30
CA ILE A 112 4.22 -2.67 -1.53
C ILE A 112 5.10 -1.43 -1.52
N SER A 113 6.39 -1.65 -1.41
CA SER A 113 7.41 -0.62 -1.45
C SER A 113 8.09 -0.58 -2.83
N SER A 114 9.30 -0.07 -2.90
CA SER A 114 10.00 0.09 -4.17
C SER A 114 11.49 -0.15 -4.00
N PRO A 115 12.14 -0.82 -4.95
CA PRO A 115 13.60 -0.93 -4.94
C PRO A 115 14.30 0.41 -5.18
N SER A 116 13.58 1.45 -5.62
CA SER A 116 14.16 2.78 -5.85
C SER A 116 14.77 3.38 -4.59
N LEU A 117 14.38 2.90 -3.39
CA LEU A 117 14.98 3.38 -2.15
C LEU A 117 16.47 3.01 -2.00
N TYR A 118 16.94 2.01 -2.78
CA TYR A 118 18.36 1.65 -2.80
C TYR A 118 19.22 2.56 -3.69
N PHE A 119 18.58 3.32 -4.58
CA PHE A 119 19.28 4.07 -5.62
C PHE A 119 19.86 5.36 -5.06
N ASP A 120 21.19 5.54 -5.22
CA ASP A 120 21.91 6.72 -4.74
C ASP A 120 22.92 7.26 -5.78
N TYR A 121 22.73 6.92 -7.06
CA TYR A 121 23.60 7.25 -8.19
C TYR A 121 24.97 6.54 -8.16
N HIS A 122 25.12 5.53 -7.28
CA HIS A 122 26.30 4.67 -7.22
C HIS A 122 25.92 3.24 -7.55
N HIS A 123 26.90 2.46 -8.03
CA HIS A 123 26.69 1.03 -8.27
C HIS A 123 26.87 0.24 -6.98
N HIS A 124 25.94 -0.65 -6.74
CA HIS A 124 25.99 -1.58 -5.61
C HIS A 124 25.78 -3.00 -6.08
N ARG A 125 26.42 -3.95 -5.40
CA ARG A 125 26.24 -5.38 -5.63
C ARG A 125 25.73 -6.01 -4.35
N ASP A 126 24.91 -7.06 -4.48
CA ASP A 126 24.43 -7.86 -3.35
C ASP A 126 23.77 -7.02 -2.26
N ILE A 127 22.88 -6.11 -2.68
CA ILE A 127 22.16 -5.22 -1.76
C ILE A 127 21.22 -6.04 -0.87
N GLN A 128 21.34 -5.86 0.45
CA GLN A 128 20.45 -6.45 1.43
C GLN A 128 19.24 -5.54 1.69
N GLU A 129 18.15 -6.11 2.21
CA GLU A 129 16.92 -5.37 2.46
C GLU A 129 17.08 -4.23 3.48
N ASP A 130 18.03 -4.33 4.38
CA ASP A 130 18.31 -3.29 5.38
C ASP A 130 19.20 -2.16 4.87
N PHE A 131 19.76 -2.29 3.66
CA PHE A 131 20.58 -1.24 3.07
C PHE A 131 19.78 0.05 2.90
N ARG A 132 20.40 1.17 3.27
CA ARG A 132 19.87 2.52 3.00
C ARG A 132 20.99 3.40 2.50
N PRO A 133 20.78 4.14 1.39
CA PRO A 133 21.76 5.11 0.93
C PRO A 133 21.85 6.28 1.89
N HIS A 134 22.99 6.98 1.90
CA HIS A 134 23.14 8.21 2.67
C HIS A 134 22.22 9.31 2.15
N ARG A 135 21.89 9.27 0.86
CA ARG A 135 21.04 10.25 0.21
C ARG A 135 20.13 9.54 -0.78
N PHE A 136 18.84 9.78 -0.66
CA PHE A 136 17.87 9.23 -1.61
C PHE A 136 17.88 10.00 -2.92
N ALA A 137 17.64 9.30 -4.02
CA ALA A 137 17.65 9.87 -5.37
C ALA A 137 16.55 10.91 -5.57
N ASN A 138 15.40 10.75 -4.90
CA ASN A 138 14.25 11.64 -5.05
C ASN A 138 13.30 11.53 -3.86
N GLU A 139 12.28 12.39 -3.85
CA GLU A 139 11.27 12.42 -2.79
C GLU A 139 10.41 11.15 -2.74
N PHE A 140 10.16 10.53 -3.90
CA PHE A 140 9.47 9.24 -3.92
C PHE A 140 10.23 8.19 -3.11
N ALA A 141 11.52 7.99 -3.41
CA ALA A 141 12.35 7.03 -2.71
C ALA A 141 12.44 7.33 -1.21
N ARG A 142 12.61 8.61 -0.85
CA ARG A 142 12.64 9.04 0.54
C ARG A 142 11.33 8.71 1.26
N SER A 143 10.20 9.03 0.64
CA SER A 143 8.89 8.79 1.25
C SER A 143 8.58 7.28 1.36
N LYS A 144 9.02 6.46 0.42
CA LYS A 144 8.86 5.01 0.51
C LYS A 144 9.72 4.43 1.63
N ALA A 145 10.94 4.90 1.79
CA ALA A 145 11.77 4.49 2.93
C ALA A 145 11.12 4.90 4.26
N ALA A 146 10.59 6.11 4.36
CA ALA A 146 9.88 6.57 5.55
C ALA A 146 8.63 5.73 5.83
N SER A 147 7.88 5.33 4.80
CA SER A 147 6.70 4.47 4.98
C SER A 147 7.08 3.07 5.47
N GLU A 148 8.22 2.52 5.01
CA GLU A 148 8.73 1.24 5.54
C GLU A 148 9.06 1.33 7.02
N GLU A 149 9.65 2.44 7.47
CA GLU A 149 9.91 2.69 8.89
C GLU A 149 8.62 2.67 9.70
N VAL A 150 7.57 3.30 9.20
CA VAL A 150 6.25 3.31 9.82
C VAL A 150 5.73 1.87 9.96
N ILE A 151 5.82 1.07 8.91
CA ILE A 151 5.39 -0.33 8.92
C ILE A 151 6.19 -1.14 9.95
N ASN A 152 7.50 -0.95 10.01
CA ASN A 152 8.35 -1.64 11.00
C ASN A 152 7.96 -1.29 12.43
N LEU A 153 7.66 -0.03 12.72
CA LEU A 153 7.21 0.39 14.03
C LEU A 153 5.85 -0.21 14.40
N LEU A 154 4.92 -0.24 13.45
CA LEU A 154 3.61 -0.87 13.65
C LEU A 154 3.75 -2.37 13.91
N ALA A 155 4.63 -3.04 13.18
CA ALA A 155 4.88 -4.47 13.35
C ALA A 155 5.41 -4.77 14.76
N GLN A 156 6.33 -3.96 15.26
CA GLN A 156 6.90 -4.13 16.60
C GLN A 156 5.86 -3.92 17.70
N ALA A 157 4.97 -2.94 17.51
CA ALA A 157 3.96 -2.58 18.51
C ALA A 157 2.73 -3.52 18.48
N ASN A 158 2.50 -4.25 17.40
CA ASN A 158 1.26 -4.99 17.17
C ASN A 158 1.54 -6.42 16.67
N PRO A 159 1.96 -7.33 17.56
CA PRO A 159 2.39 -8.68 17.16
C PRO A 159 1.27 -9.56 16.61
N HIS A 160 0.00 -9.20 16.81
CA HIS A 160 -1.14 -9.97 16.29
C HIS A 160 -1.46 -9.67 14.82
N THR A 161 -0.87 -8.63 14.26
CA THR A 161 -0.97 -8.32 12.83
C THR A 161 0.39 -8.57 12.19
N ARG A 162 0.41 -9.39 11.13
CA ARG A 162 1.64 -9.65 10.38
C ARG A 162 1.80 -8.56 9.32
N PHE A 163 2.87 -7.79 9.42
CA PHE A 163 3.25 -6.81 8.42
C PHE A 163 4.37 -7.37 7.56
N THR A 164 4.22 -7.27 6.25
CA THR A 164 5.21 -7.73 5.27
C THR A 164 5.48 -6.59 4.31
N ILE A 165 6.75 -6.36 4.00
CA ILE A 165 7.17 -5.35 3.03
C ILE A 165 7.72 -6.07 1.80
N LEU A 166 7.16 -5.75 0.62
CA LEU A 166 7.63 -6.26 -0.66
C LEU A 166 8.15 -5.10 -1.51
N ARG A 167 9.27 -5.32 -2.18
CA ARG A 167 9.89 -4.36 -3.11
C ARG A 167 9.98 -5.01 -4.48
N PRO A 168 8.85 -5.00 -5.24
CA PRO A 168 8.83 -5.64 -6.56
C PRO A 168 9.76 -4.91 -7.53
N GLN A 169 10.43 -5.66 -8.41
CA GLN A 169 11.32 -5.14 -9.44
C GLN A 169 10.62 -5.09 -10.79
#